data_15e58c627c42de7eebbf8f0020537d39
#
_entry.id   15e58c627c42de7eebbf8f0020537d39
#
_cell.length_a   1.000
_cell.length_b   1.000
_cell.length_c   1.000
_cell.angle_alpha   90.00
_cell.angle_beta   90.00
_cell.angle_gamma   90.00
#
_symmetry.space_group_name_H-M   'P 1'
#
loop_
_entity.id
_entity.type
_entity.pdbx_description
1 polymer ?
#
loop_
_entity_poly.entity_id
_entity_poly.type
_entity_poly.pdbx_seq_one_letter_code
_entity_poly.pdbx_strand_id
1 'polypeptide(L)'
;MMNALILATDSALRTLFAEPRASRPNPAARVADLELSDAERRQSGALMRINHVGEVCAQALYTGQALACKSPALRAQLAEASREETDHLAWTQQRLKDLHDRPSWLNPIWYAGAFAIGFAAGKLGGDQVSLGFVVETERQVEAHLQSHMDLLPASDLASRAIVSAMKADELAHAQMAQQAGAVELPAPVKSLMQAAAKVMTTVAHRI
;
A
#
# COMPACT_ATOMS: atom_id res chain seq x y z
N MET A 1 2.24 -26.05 6.08
CA MET A 1 1.05 -25.47 5.42
C MET A 1 0.12 -24.82 6.44
N MET A 2 -0.31 -25.49 7.50
CA MET A 2 -1.20 -24.92 8.54
C MET A 2 -0.67 -23.63 9.19
N ASN A 3 0.59 -23.59 9.60
CA ASN A 3 1.19 -22.38 10.18
C ASN A 3 1.20 -21.16 9.21
N ALA A 4 1.44 -21.38 7.92
CA ALA A 4 1.42 -20.30 6.92
C ALA A 4 0.01 -19.72 6.72
N LEU A 5 -1.02 -20.57 6.78
CA LEU A 5 -2.41 -20.13 6.69
C LEU A 5 -2.82 -19.34 7.95
N ILE A 6 -2.41 -19.79 9.13
CA ILE A 6 -2.66 -19.07 10.40
C ILE A 6 -2.01 -17.68 10.35
N LEU A 7 -0.76 -17.59 9.88
CA LEU A 7 -0.06 -16.31 9.75
C LEU A 7 -0.73 -15.38 8.73
N ALA A 8 -1.19 -15.90 7.60
CA ALA A 8 -1.92 -15.11 6.61
C ALA A 8 -3.27 -14.60 7.16
N THR A 9 -3.97 -15.43 7.93
CA THR A 9 -5.23 -15.01 8.59
C THR A 9 -4.97 -13.96 9.67
N ASP A 10 -3.94 -14.12 10.50
CA ASP A 10 -3.55 -13.13 11.51
C ASP A 10 -3.18 -11.80 10.85
N SER A 11 -2.40 -11.83 9.76
CA SER A 11 -2.07 -10.63 8.96
C SER A 11 -3.34 -9.92 8.46
N ALA A 12 -4.29 -10.67 7.89
CA ALA A 12 -5.56 -10.10 7.41
C ALA A 12 -6.37 -9.43 8.53
N LEU A 13 -6.49 -10.10 9.68
CA LEU A 13 -7.22 -9.56 10.83
C LEU A 13 -6.55 -8.30 11.39
N ARG A 14 -5.22 -8.27 11.46
CA ARG A 14 -4.46 -7.09 11.91
C ARG A 14 -4.64 -5.93 10.95
N THR A 15 -4.47 -6.15 9.65
CA THR A 15 -4.60 -5.10 8.63
C THR A 15 -5.99 -4.47 8.61
N LEU A 16 -7.04 -5.30 8.79
CA LEU A 16 -8.42 -4.84 8.63
C LEU A 16 -9.07 -4.31 9.91
N PHE A 17 -8.69 -4.85 11.07
CA PHE A 17 -9.47 -4.66 12.30
C PHE A 17 -8.64 -4.23 13.52
N ALA A 18 -7.30 -4.32 13.45
CA ALA A 18 -6.46 -3.83 14.53
C ALA A 18 -6.02 -2.38 14.27
N GLU A 19 -5.62 -1.67 15.31
CA GLU A 19 -4.93 -0.40 15.18
C GLU A 19 -3.47 -0.66 14.80
N PRO A 20 -3.03 -0.24 13.59
CA PRO A 20 -1.67 -0.51 13.13
C PRO A 20 -0.66 0.26 13.99
N ARG A 21 0.46 -0.39 14.30
CA ARG A 21 1.54 0.21 15.11
C ARG A 21 2.78 0.36 14.24
N ALA A 22 3.13 1.62 13.97
CA ALA A 22 4.36 1.92 13.25
C ALA A 22 5.60 1.59 14.09
N SER A 23 6.63 1.07 13.42
CA SER A 23 7.98 0.86 13.98
C SER A 23 8.82 2.13 13.84
N ARG A 24 8.57 2.93 12.80
CA ARG A 24 9.23 4.20 12.51
C ARG A 24 8.37 5.39 12.96
N PRO A 25 8.99 6.52 13.34
CA PRO A 25 8.26 7.74 13.66
C PRO A 25 7.41 8.24 12.50
N ASN A 26 6.21 8.75 12.80
CA ASN A 26 5.36 9.36 11.79
C ASN A 26 6.05 10.63 11.21
N PRO A 27 6.24 10.73 9.89
CA PRO A 27 6.84 11.90 9.24
C PRO A 27 6.12 13.23 9.56
N ALA A 28 4.80 13.18 9.74
CA ALA A 28 4.00 14.35 10.11
C ALA A 28 4.42 14.97 11.46
N ALA A 29 4.96 14.18 12.39
CA ALA A 29 5.39 14.69 13.70
C ALA A 29 6.57 15.70 13.63
N ARG A 30 7.21 15.82 12.47
CA ARG A 30 8.37 16.71 12.27
C ARG A 30 8.01 18.03 11.56
N VAL A 31 6.76 18.24 11.20
CA VAL A 31 6.30 19.42 10.48
C VAL A 31 5.23 20.16 11.28
N ALA A 32 5.09 21.47 11.02
CA ALA A 32 4.02 22.23 11.62
C ALA A 32 2.67 21.79 11.07
N ASP A 33 1.70 21.58 11.96
CA ASP A 33 0.31 21.33 11.56
C ASP A 33 -0.38 22.69 11.41
N LEU A 34 -0.51 23.12 10.16
CA LEU A 34 -1.15 24.38 9.83
C LEU A 34 -2.67 24.19 9.78
N GLU A 35 -3.40 25.24 10.12
CA GLU A 35 -4.86 25.21 10.03
C GLU A 35 -5.31 25.11 8.57
N LEU A 36 -6.10 24.07 8.27
CA LEU A 36 -6.68 23.82 6.97
C LEU A 36 -8.10 24.33 6.93
N SER A 37 -8.49 24.97 5.82
CA SER A 37 -9.90 25.23 5.53
C SER A 37 -10.68 23.91 5.40
N ASP A 38 -12.00 23.98 5.58
CA ASP A 38 -12.86 22.79 5.44
C ASP A 38 -12.77 22.14 4.05
N ALA A 39 -12.52 22.93 3.01
CA ALA A 39 -12.34 22.41 1.65
C ALA A 39 -11.01 21.63 1.52
N GLU A 40 -9.92 22.22 2.02
CA GLU A 40 -8.60 21.57 2.03
C GLU A 40 -8.61 20.29 2.87
N ARG A 41 -9.24 20.31 4.05
CA ARG A 41 -9.36 19.16 4.93
C ARG A 41 -10.10 18.00 4.24
N ARG A 42 -11.22 18.27 3.57
CA ARG A 42 -11.96 17.25 2.82
C ARG A 42 -11.16 16.71 1.64
N GLN A 43 -10.44 17.56 0.92
CA GLN A 43 -9.57 17.13 -0.17
C GLN A 43 -8.44 16.23 0.33
N SER A 44 -7.72 16.65 1.35
CA SER A 44 -6.66 15.85 1.98
C SER A 44 -7.19 14.52 2.53
N GLY A 45 -8.36 14.54 3.19
CA GLY A 45 -9.01 13.34 3.69
C GLY A 45 -9.30 12.32 2.59
N ALA A 46 -9.88 12.78 1.48
CA ALA A 46 -10.15 11.90 0.34
C ALA A 46 -8.88 11.29 -0.27
N LEU A 47 -7.80 12.09 -0.43
CA LEU A 47 -6.52 11.62 -0.94
C LEU A 47 -5.84 10.64 0.03
N MET A 48 -5.82 10.95 1.33
CA MET A 48 -5.24 10.07 2.34
C MET A 48 -6.04 8.76 2.51
N ARG A 49 -7.36 8.77 2.26
CA ARG A 49 -8.17 7.55 2.25
C ARG A 49 -7.80 6.63 1.10
N ILE A 50 -7.52 7.19 -0.08
CA ILE A 50 -7.01 6.41 -1.22
C ILE A 50 -5.66 5.77 -0.86
N ASN A 51 -4.73 6.55 -0.28
CA ASN A 51 -3.44 6.02 0.14
C ASN A 51 -3.62 4.88 1.16
N HIS A 52 -4.45 5.08 2.19
CA HIS A 52 -4.73 4.04 3.17
C HIS A 52 -5.29 2.74 2.54
N VAL A 53 -6.17 2.84 1.54
CA VAL A 53 -6.64 1.66 0.79
C VAL A 53 -5.50 1.01 0.00
N GLY A 54 -4.58 1.81 -0.55
CA GLY A 54 -3.35 1.32 -1.18
C GLY A 54 -2.55 0.43 -0.24
N GLU A 55 -2.31 0.88 1.00
CA GLU A 55 -1.57 0.12 2.03
C GLU A 55 -2.31 -1.16 2.44
N VAL A 56 -3.63 -1.12 2.54
CA VAL A 56 -4.45 -2.33 2.76
C VAL A 56 -4.26 -3.34 1.64
N CYS A 57 -4.21 -2.88 0.39
CA CYS A 57 -3.96 -3.72 -0.78
C CYS A 57 -2.51 -4.24 -0.82
N ALA A 58 -1.51 -3.43 -0.49
CA ALA A 58 -0.11 -3.84 -0.44
C ALA A 58 0.11 -4.95 0.60
N GLN A 59 -0.41 -4.79 1.81
CA GLN A 59 -0.40 -5.83 2.84
C GLN A 59 -1.02 -7.14 2.35
N ALA A 60 -2.14 -7.06 1.65
CA ALA A 60 -2.84 -8.22 1.11
C ALA A 60 -2.04 -8.91 -0.01
N LEU A 61 -1.48 -8.13 -0.94
CA LEU A 61 -0.62 -8.62 -2.03
C LEU A 61 0.58 -9.37 -1.47
N TYR A 62 1.35 -8.75 -0.57
CA TYR A 62 2.52 -9.36 0.05
C TYR A 62 2.17 -10.64 0.83
N THR A 63 1.06 -10.63 1.57
CA THR A 63 0.59 -11.82 2.30
C THR A 63 0.23 -12.96 1.34
N GLY A 64 -0.47 -12.67 0.24
CA GLY A 64 -0.83 -13.65 -0.79
C GLY A 64 0.39 -14.22 -1.50
N GLN A 65 1.34 -13.36 -1.90
CA GLN A 65 2.59 -13.74 -2.54
C GLN A 65 3.47 -14.59 -1.60
N ALA A 66 3.62 -14.19 -0.33
CA ALA A 66 4.38 -14.93 0.67
C ALA A 66 3.80 -16.33 0.94
N LEU A 67 2.47 -16.47 0.91
CA LEU A 67 1.80 -17.77 1.04
C LEU A 67 2.05 -18.67 -0.18
N ALA A 68 2.15 -18.10 -1.37
CA ALA A 68 2.34 -18.82 -2.62
C ALA A 68 3.80 -19.12 -2.96
N CYS A 69 4.76 -18.32 -2.47
CA CYS A 69 6.15 -18.39 -2.86
C CYS A 69 6.83 -19.67 -2.37
N LYS A 70 7.78 -20.18 -3.16
CA LYS A 70 8.56 -21.40 -2.86
C LYS A 70 9.87 -21.06 -2.15
N SER A 71 10.49 -19.93 -2.47
CA SER A 71 11.76 -19.51 -1.90
C SER A 71 11.60 -18.99 -0.46
N PRO A 72 12.29 -19.55 0.54
CA PRO A 72 12.32 -19.00 1.89
C PRO A 72 12.92 -17.57 1.94
N ALA A 73 13.90 -17.28 1.08
CA ALA A 73 14.53 -15.97 1.00
C ALA A 73 13.53 -14.91 0.48
N LEU A 74 12.80 -15.22 -0.59
CA LEU A 74 11.75 -14.33 -1.09
C LEU A 74 10.65 -14.12 -0.05
N ARG A 75 10.24 -15.17 0.66
CA ARG A 75 9.24 -15.05 1.74
C ARG A 75 9.70 -14.09 2.83
N ALA A 76 10.97 -14.13 3.21
CA ALA A 76 11.54 -13.21 4.19
C ALA A 76 11.54 -11.76 3.68
N GLN A 77 11.89 -11.53 2.41
CA GLN A 77 11.82 -10.20 1.77
C GLN A 77 10.40 -9.64 1.73
N LEU A 78 9.42 -10.45 1.30
CA LEU A 78 8.00 -10.04 1.29
C LEU A 78 7.46 -9.74 2.70
N ALA A 79 7.92 -10.49 3.71
CA ALA A 79 7.56 -10.24 5.10
C ALA A 79 8.22 -8.96 5.65
N GLU A 80 9.42 -8.60 5.19
CA GLU A 80 10.05 -7.31 5.53
C GLU A 80 9.29 -6.15 4.92
N ALA A 81 9.04 -6.18 3.60
CA ALA A 81 8.26 -5.17 2.91
C ALA A 81 6.87 -4.98 3.59
N SER A 82 6.18 -6.08 3.91
CA SER A 82 4.90 -6.01 4.64
C SER A 82 4.99 -5.32 6.01
N ARG A 83 6.14 -5.39 6.70
CA ARG A 83 6.34 -4.64 7.95
C ARG A 83 6.48 -3.14 7.70
N GLU A 84 7.17 -2.74 6.65
CA GLU A 84 7.30 -1.32 6.25
C GLU A 84 5.95 -0.74 5.83
N GLU A 85 5.14 -1.51 5.09
CA GLU A 85 3.76 -1.15 4.78
C GLU A 85 2.87 -0.97 6.01
N THR A 86 3.20 -1.64 7.13
CA THR A 86 2.50 -1.41 8.39
C THR A 86 2.77 0.00 8.94
N ASP A 87 3.95 0.55 8.70
CA ASP A 87 4.27 1.93 9.05
C ASP A 87 3.41 2.90 8.23
N HIS A 88 3.33 2.69 6.91
CA HIS A 88 2.50 3.50 6.00
C HIS A 88 1.01 3.42 6.37
N LEU A 89 0.52 2.23 6.66
CA LEU A 89 -0.85 2.01 7.11
C LEU A 89 -1.15 2.80 8.41
N ALA A 90 -0.22 2.78 9.37
CA ALA A 90 -0.37 3.51 10.62
C ALA A 90 -0.33 5.03 10.42
N TRP A 91 0.58 5.54 9.58
CA TRP A 91 0.69 6.97 9.30
C TRP A 91 -0.54 7.51 8.57
N THR A 92 -1.02 6.79 7.55
CA THR A 92 -2.22 7.17 6.81
C THR A 92 -3.47 7.09 7.66
N GLN A 93 -3.60 6.07 8.50
CA GLN A 93 -4.73 5.95 9.44
C GLN A 93 -4.73 7.06 10.50
N GLN A 94 -3.56 7.40 11.07
CA GLN A 94 -3.46 8.52 12.01
C GLN A 94 -3.83 9.83 11.32
N ARG A 95 -3.31 10.07 10.10
CA ARG A 95 -3.63 11.30 9.36
C ARG A 95 -5.11 11.42 9.03
N LEU A 96 -5.79 10.35 8.69
CA LEU A 96 -7.25 10.35 8.51
C LEU A 96 -7.99 10.80 9.78
N LYS A 97 -7.57 10.29 10.95
CA LYS A 97 -8.14 10.75 12.24
C LYS A 97 -7.92 12.26 12.46
N ASP A 98 -6.71 12.76 12.20
CA ASP A 98 -6.37 14.19 12.35
C ASP A 98 -7.18 15.08 11.40
N LEU A 99 -7.50 14.58 10.21
CA LEU A 99 -8.34 15.25 9.22
C LEU A 99 -9.86 15.10 9.49
N HIS A 100 -10.25 14.41 10.57
CA HIS A 100 -11.63 14.05 10.88
C HIS A 100 -12.31 13.24 9.77
N ASP A 101 -11.52 12.39 9.11
CA ASP A 101 -11.97 11.47 8.07
C ASP A 101 -11.75 10.00 8.52
N ARG A 102 -12.08 9.03 7.69
CA ARG A 102 -12.09 7.62 8.03
C ARG A 102 -11.49 6.75 6.91
N PRO A 103 -11.04 5.53 7.24
CA PRO A 103 -10.75 4.51 6.24
C PRO A 103 -11.98 4.12 5.40
N SER A 104 -11.74 3.55 4.22
CA SER A 104 -12.82 3.05 3.36
C SER A 104 -13.57 1.89 3.99
N TRP A 105 -14.90 1.89 3.88
CA TRP A 105 -15.76 0.77 4.29
C TRP A 105 -15.52 -0.50 3.46
N LEU A 106 -14.94 -0.37 2.26
CA LEU A 106 -14.68 -1.48 1.35
C LEU A 106 -13.32 -2.13 1.55
N ASN A 107 -12.54 -1.74 2.58
CA ASN A 107 -11.23 -2.34 2.87
C ASN A 107 -11.24 -3.88 2.90
N PRO A 108 -12.26 -4.58 3.47
CA PRO A 108 -12.30 -6.05 3.41
C PRO A 108 -12.40 -6.59 1.99
N ILE A 109 -13.10 -5.90 1.09
CA ILE A 109 -13.25 -6.30 -0.33
C ILE A 109 -11.95 -6.04 -1.07
N TRP A 110 -11.33 -4.87 -0.86
CA TRP A 110 -10.04 -4.53 -1.45
C TRP A 110 -8.95 -5.51 -1.01
N TYR A 111 -8.90 -5.81 0.29
CA TYR A 111 -7.97 -6.80 0.84
C TYR A 111 -8.16 -8.18 0.17
N ALA A 112 -9.38 -8.70 0.13
CA ALA A 112 -9.66 -10.02 -0.46
C ALA A 112 -9.27 -10.10 -1.94
N GLY A 113 -9.58 -9.05 -2.72
CA GLY A 113 -9.20 -8.95 -4.14
C GLY A 113 -7.68 -8.90 -4.33
N ALA A 114 -6.99 -8.02 -3.60
CA ALA A 114 -5.54 -7.89 -3.67
C ALA A 114 -4.81 -9.17 -3.21
N PHE A 115 -5.27 -9.80 -2.13
CA PHE A 115 -4.75 -11.10 -1.68
C PHE A 115 -4.87 -12.18 -2.76
N ALA A 116 -6.04 -12.31 -3.39
CA ALA A 116 -6.27 -13.29 -4.46
C ALA A 116 -5.33 -13.05 -5.65
N ILE A 117 -5.12 -11.78 -6.03
CA ILE A 117 -4.20 -11.41 -7.11
C ILE A 117 -2.75 -11.77 -6.72
N GLY A 118 -2.29 -11.39 -5.53
CA GLY A 118 -0.95 -11.70 -5.04
C GLY A 118 -0.69 -13.20 -4.96
N PHE A 119 -1.65 -13.96 -4.44
CA PHE A 119 -1.57 -15.41 -4.39
C PHE A 119 -1.50 -16.05 -5.78
N ALA A 120 -2.34 -15.58 -6.72
CA ALA A 120 -2.33 -16.07 -8.09
C ALA A 120 -1.01 -15.75 -8.82
N ALA A 121 -0.48 -14.53 -8.66
CA ALA A 121 0.80 -14.13 -9.24
C ALA A 121 1.95 -15.04 -8.76
N GLY A 122 2.04 -15.31 -7.45
CA GLY A 122 3.05 -16.21 -6.89
C GLY A 122 2.84 -17.68 -7.28
N LYS A 123 1.59 -18.15 -7.31
CA LYS A 123 1.27 -19.56 -7.56
C LYS A 123 1.41 -19.97 -9.02
N LEU A 124 0.96 -19.12 -9.94
CA LEU A 124 0.92 -19.39 -11.37
C LEU A 124 2.20 -18.93 -12.10
N GLY A 125 2.74 -17.78 -11.70
CA GLY A 125 3.91 -17.17 -12.33
C GLY A 125 5.25 -17.59 -11.72
N GLY A 126 5.23 -18.10 -10.50
CA GLY A 126 6.45 -18.40 -9.74
C GLY A 126 7.14 -17.15 -9.18
N ASP A 127 8.27 -17.34 -8.52
CA ASP A 127 8.91 -16.31 -7.70
C ASP A 127 9.36 -15.08 -8.52
N GLN A 128 9.90 -15.26 -9.74
CA GLN A 128 10.36 -14.15 -10.59
C GLN A 128 9.22 -13.30 -11.12
N VAL A 129 8.09 -13.92 -11.52
CA VAL A 129 6.89 -13.19 -11.97
C VAL A 129 6.23 -12.49 -10.78
N SER A 130 6.22 -13.13 -9.61
CA SER A 130 5.74 -12.53 -8.37
C SER A 130 6.53 -11.27 -8.02
N LEU A 131 7.87 -11.30 -8.13
CA LEU A 131 8.72 -10.11 -7.97
C LEU A 131 8.44 -9.06 -9.05
N GLY A 132 8.22 -9.46 -10.30
CA GLY A 132 7.83 -8.55 -11.38
C GLY A 132 6.51 -7.84 -11.08
N PHE A 133 5.58 -8.55 -10.43
CA PHE A 133 4.33 -7.96 -9.97
C PHE A 133 4.56 -6.93 -8.86
N VAL A 134 5.46 -7.19 -7.90
CA VAL A 134 5.86 -6.21 -6.89
C VAL A 134 6.44 -4.96 -7.56
N VAL A 135 7.46 -5.11 -8.44
CA VAL A 135 8.07 -3.96 -9.12
C VAL A 135 7.04 -3.08 -9.83
N GLU A 136 6.09 -3.69 -10.54
CA GLU A 136 5.08 -2.92 -11.25
C GLU A 136 4.08 -2.25 -10.30
N THR A 137 3.68 -2.93 -9.21
CA THR A 137 2.81 -2.35 -8.19
C THR A 137 3.45 -1.12 -7.57
N GLU A 138 4.71 -1.23 -7.11
CA GLU A 138 5.41 -0.12 -6.45
C GLU A 138 5.64 1.07 -7.39
N ARG A 139 5.95 0.81 -8.67
CA ARG A 139 6.05 1.88 -9.67
C ARG A 139 4.74 2.62 -9.88
N GLN A 140 3.61 1.89 -9.90
CA GLN A 140 2.29 2.49 -10.05
C GLN A 140 1.89 3.26 -8.80
N VAL A 141 2.20 2.74 -7.61
CA VAL A 141 1.97 3.44 -6.33
C VAL A 141 2.83 4.69 -6.24
N GLU A 142 4.13 4.63 -6.56
CA GLU A 142 5.03 5.80 -6.58
C GLU A 142 4.50 6.90 -7.50
N ALA A 143 4.12 6.56 -8.72
CA ALA A 143 3.54 7.52 -9.67
C ALA A 143 2.20 8.10 -9.16
N HIS A 144 1.39 7.29 -8.48
CA HIS A 144 0.15 7.72 -7.87
C HIS A 144 0.40 8.69 -6.71
N LEU A 145 1.33 8.36 -5.80
CA LEU A 145 1.75 9.23 -4.70
C LEU A 145 2.31 10.56 -5.21
N GLN A 146 3.06 10.56 -6.33
CA GLN A 146 3.48 11.80 -6.98
C GLN A 146 2.28 12.65 -7.41
N SER A 147 1.27 12.05 -8.03
CA SER A 147 0.05 12.77 -8.42
C SER A 147 -0.69 13.37 -7.20
N HIS A 148 -0.66 12.68 -6.06
CA HIS A 148 -1.22 13.18 -4.81
C HIS A 148 -0.41 14.35 -4.25
N MET A 149 0.91 14.35 -4.38
CA MET A 149 1.75 15.50 -4.02
C MET A 149 1.37 16.77 -4.80
N ASP A 150 0.94 16.60 -6.06
CA ASP A 150 0.51 17.73 -6.91
C ASP A 150 -0.90 18.23 -6.55
N LEU A 151 -1.73 17.36 -5.97
CA LEU A 151 -3.12 17.67 -5.60
C LEU A 151 -3.28 18.11 -4.14
N LEU A 152 -2.41 17.68 -3.23
CA LEU A 152 -2.48 18.04 -1.81
C LEU A 152 -2.29 19.55 -1.63
N PRO A 153 -3.11 20.21 -0.79
CA PRO A 153 -2.93 21.61 -0.46
C PRO A 153 -1.49 21.91 -0.01
N ALA A 154 -0.94 23.06 -0.42
CA ALA A 154 0.41 23.46 -0.02
C ALA A 154 0.52 23.68 1.50
N SER A 155 -0.59 24.04 2.14
CA SER A 155 -0.75 24.20 3.59
C SER A 155 -0.74 22.88 4.36
N ASP A 156 -1.09 21.75 3.72
CA ASP A 156 -1.12 20.42 4.37
C ASP A 156 0.28 19.79 4.41
N LEU A 157 1.15 20.36 5.22
CA LEU A 157 2.53 19.89 5.37
C LEU A 157 2.58 18.47 5.94
N ALA A 158 1.64 18.11 6.81
CA ALA A 158 1.58 16.81 7.45
C ALA A 158 1.29 15.67 6.44
N SER A 159 0.23 15.81 5.62
CA SER A 159 -0.06 14.82 4.58
C SER A 159 1.05 14.76 3.54
N ARG A 160 1.61 15.90 3.15
CA ARG A 160 2.73 15.97 2.20
C ARG A 160 3.98 15.27 2.73
N ALA A 161 4.30 15.39 4.02
CA ALA A 161 5.44 14.71 4.63
C ALA A 161 5.25 13.18 4.64
N ILE A 162 4.04 12.69 4.96
CA ILE A 162 3.71 11.26 4.91
C ILE A 162 3.86 10.75 3.48
N VAL A 163 3.20 11.37 2.51
CA VAL A 163 3.21 10.94 1.09
C VAL A 163 4.63 10.96 0.51
N SER A 164 5.45 11.95 0.89
CA SER A 164 6.85 12.03 0.45
C SER A 164 7.70 10.87 1.00
N ALA A 165 7.50 10.48 2.26
CA ALA A 165 8.19 9.36 2.88
C ALA A 165 7.78 8.03 2.23
N MET A 166 6.47 7.79 2.11
CA MET A 166 5.93 6.61 1.42
C MET A 166 6.50 6.48 0.01
N LYS A 167 6.45 7.55 -0.79
CA LYS A 167 7.01 7.57 -2.15
C LYS A 167 8.49 7.14 -2.22
N ALA A 168 9.31 7.57 -1.26
CA ALA A 168 10.72 7.17 -1.19
C ALA A 168 10.88 5.68 -0.87
N ASP A 169 10.04 5.15 0.01
CA ASP A 169 10.04 3.73 0.37
C ASP A 169 9.57 2.86 -0.81
N GLU A 170 8.51 3.24 -1.54
CA GLU A 170 8.03 2.49 -2.72
C GLU A 170 9.09 2.38 -3.82
N LEU A 171 9.84 3.46 -4.03
CA LEU A 171 10.96 3.42 -4.97
C LEU A 171 12.05 2.42 -4.52
N ALA A 172 12.34 2.35 -3.22
CA ALA A 172 13.29 1.41 -2.66
C ALA A 172 12.78 -0.04 -2.78
N HIS A 173 11.50 -0.30 -2.51
CA HIS A 173 10.86 -1.62 -2.67
C HIS A 173 10.94 -2.10 -4.13
N ALA A 174 10.60 -1.24 -5.10
CA ALA A 174 10.73 -1.57 -6.52
C ALA A 174 12.16 -1.95 -6.90
N GLN A 175 13.15 -1.20 -6.41
CA GLN A 175 14.58 -1.47 -6.67
C GLN A 175 15.03 -2.78 -6.03
N MET A 176 14.65 -3.07 -4.78
CA MET A 176 14.95 -4.33 -4.11
C MET A 176 14.36 -5.53 -4.87
N ALA A 177 13.10 -5.47 -5.27
CA ALA A 177 12.45 -6.54 -6.02
C ALA A 177 13.14 -6.76 -7.38
N GLN A 178 13.57 -5.69 -8.04
CA GLN A 178 14.29 -5.78 -9.32
C GLN A 178 15.66 -6.44 -9.15
N GLN A 179 16.41 -6.09 -8.10
CA GLN A 179 17.70 -6.71 -7.78
C GLN A 179 17.56 -8.18 -7.36
N ALA A 180 16.44 -8.55 -6.76
CA ALA A 180 16.11 -9.94 -6.40
C ALA A 180 15.74 -10.83 -7.60
N GLY A 181 15.75 -10.31 -8.84
CA GLY A 181 15.55 -11.08 -10.06
C GLY A 181 14.12 -11.01 -10.62
N ALA A 182 13.41 -9.91 -10.38
CA ALA A 182 12.11 -9.67 -10.99
C ALA A 182 12.19 -9.71 -12.52
N VAL A 183 11.20 -10.36 -13.14
CA VAL A 183 11.02 -10.30 -14.60
C VAL A 183 10.07 -9.18 -14.96
N GLU A 184 10.30 -8.56 -16.11
CA GLU A 184 9.40 -7.52 -16.62
C GLU A 184 8.04 -8.12 -17.01
N LEU A 185 6.95 -7.53 -16.50
CA LEU A 185 5.61 -7.98 -16.87
C LEU A 185 5.22 -7.51 -18.26
N PRO A 186 4.47 -8.33 -19.03
CA PRO A 186 3.93 -7.92 -20.32
C PRO A 186 3.01 -6.69 -20.20
N ALA A 187 3.04 -5.82 -21.23
CA ALA A 187 2.23 -4.60 -21.24
C ALA A 187 0.73 -4.81 -20.96
N PRO A 188 0.06 -5.86 -21.49
CA PRO A 188 -1.34 -6.10 -21.15
C PRO A 188 -1.61 -6.35 -19.66
N VAL A 189 -0.67 -7.01 -18.96
CA VAL A 189 -0.76 -7.24 -17.51
C VAL A 189 -0.64 -5.92 -16.75
N LYS A 190 0.34 -5.10 -17.11
CA LYS A 190 0.53 -3.76 -16.51
C LYS A 190 -0.71 -2.88 -16.72
N SER A 191 -1.29 -2.89 -17.93
CA SER A 191 -2.52 -2.12 -18.21
C SER A 191 -3.72 -2.62 -17.40
N LEU A 192 -3.84 -3.94 -17.17
CA LEU A 192 -4.89 -4.50 -16.34
C LEU A 192 -4.71 -4.07 -14.86
N MET A 193 -3.47 -4.08 -14.36
CA MET A 193 -3.15 -3.59 -13.01
C MET A 193 -3.54 -2.11 -12.86
N GLN A 194 -3.19 -1.26 -13.86
CA GLN A 194 -3.57 0.15 -13.87
C GLN A 194 -5.09 0.35 -13.88
N ALA A 195 -5.81 -0.44 -14.67
CA ALA A 195 -7.27 -0.38 -14.71
C ALA A 195 -7.90 -0.77 -13.37
N ALA A 196 -7.41 -1.83 -12.73
CA ALA A 196 -7.86 -2.26 -11.40
C ALA A 196 -7.57 -1.18 -10.34
N ALA A 197 -6.37 -0.60 -10.34
CA ALA A 197 -6.00 0.50 -9.47
C ALA A 197 -6.90 1.74 -9.70
N LYS A 198 -7.22 2.06 -10.96
CA LYS A 198 -8.13 3.17 -11.30
C LYS A 198 -9.53 2.98 -10.73
N VAL A 199 -10.06 1.76 -10.78
CA VAL A 199 -11.36 1.43 -10.17
C VAL A 199 -11.29 1.63 -8.66
N MET A 200 -10.30 1.05 -8.01
CA MET A 200 -10.10 1.14 -6.56
C MET A 200 -9.98 2.61 -6.11
N THR A 201 -9.10 3.39 -6.72
CA THR A 201 -8.87 4.79 -6.35
C THR A 201 -10.11 5.66 -6.56
N THR A 202 -10.85 5.44 -7.66
CA THR A 202 -12.09 6.18 -7.96
C THR A 202 -13.18 5.91 -6.92
N VAL A 203 -13.29 4.68 -6.46
CA VAL A 203 -14.27 4.29 -5.43
C VAL A 203 -13.82 4.78 -4.06
N ALA A 204 -12.57 4.53 -3.66
CA ALA A 204 -12.02 4.92 -2.37
C ALA A 204 -12.02 6.45 -2.13
N HIS A 205 -11.97 7.24 -3.20
CA HIS A 205 -12.11 8.69 -3.09
C HIS A 205 -13.45 9.12 -2.48
N ARG A 206 -14.50 8.31 -2.65
CA ARG A 206 -15.87 8.66 -2.25
C ARG A 206 -16.36 7.96 -0.98
N ILE A 207 -15.85 6.74 -0.74
CA ILE A 207 -16.31 5.87 0.36
C ILE A 207 -15.09 5.25 1.09
#